data_3989ee4a67c5cefbea431a0917adbf9b
#
_entry.id   3989ee4a67c5cefbea431a0917adbf9b
#
_cell.length_a   1.000
_cell.length_b   1.000
_cell.length_c   1.000
_cell.angle_alpha   90.00
_cell.angle_beta   90.00
_cell.angle_gamma   90.00
#
_symmetry.space_group_name_H-M   'P 1'
#
loop_
_entity.id
_entity.type
_entity.pdbx_description
1 polymer ?
#
loop_
_entity_poly.entity_id
_entity_poly.type
_entity_poly.pdbx_seq_one_letter_code
_entity_poly.pdbx_strand_id
1 'polypeptide(L)'
;VIRFENVSKRYDTGQEALSRVDFHIARGEMVFLTGHSGAGKSTLMKLIMLMERPSHGQVLVGGRQTNRIRGAGIAHFRRDIGVVFQNHQLLFDRSVFDNVALPLQVAGFQVGDIGRRVRAALDKVGLLHKERQNPITLSGGEQQRVGIARAVVNKPALVLADEPTGNLDPELSAEIMTLFRQFNELGTTLVIATHDIDLIGRMNKRVLSLANGRVTSGAAPGGSQ
;
A
#
# COMPACT_ATOMS: atom_id res chain seq x y z
N VAL A 1 12.41 -3.00 6.12
CA VAL A 1 11.91 -3.87 5.04
C VAL A 1 12.03 -3.20 3.67
N ILE A 2 12.03 -1.87 3.65
CA ILE A 2 12.27 -1.05 2.45
C ILE A 2 13.52 -0.23 2.68
N ARG A 3 14.42 -0.17 1.67
CA ARG A 3 15.60 0.70 1.70
C ARG A 3 15.81 1.31 0.32
N PHE A 4 15.96 2.61 0.28
CA PHE A 4 16.37 3.40 -0.86
C PHE A 4 17.79 3.88 -0.60
N GLU A 5 18.69 3.68 -1.56
CA GLU A 5 20.10 4.06 -1.48
C GLU A 5 20.46 4.88 -2.70
N ASN A 6 20.60 6.18 -2.54
CA ASN A 6 20.93 7.18 -3.56
C ASN A 6 20.05 7.04 -4.81
N VAL A 7 18.74 6.90 -4.62
CA VAL A 7 17.77 6.58 -5.68
C VAL A 7 17.36 7.83 -6.42
N SER A 8 17.57 7.83 -7.75
CA SER A 8 17.00 8.84 -8.65
C SER A 8 16.15 8.16 -9.73
N LYS A 9 15.07 8.83 -10.14
CA LYS A 9 14.22 8.40 -11.24
C LYS A 9 13.95 9.56 -12.18
N ARG A 10 14.37 9.38 -13.42
CA ARG A 10 14.04 10.24 -14.56
C ARG A 10 13.20 9.45 -15.55
N TYR A 11 12.13 10.03 -16.03
CA TYR A 11 11.31 9.47 -17.10
C TYR A 11 11.85 9.88 -18.47
N ASP A 12 11.44 9.16 -19.52
CA ASP A 12 11.86 9.44 -20.91
C ASP A 12 11.43 10.83 -21.40
N THR A 13 10.40 11.41 -20.76
CA THR A 13 9.97 12.80 -20.96
C THR A 13 10.99 13.84 -20.48
N GLY A 14 12.10 13.41 -19.84
CA GLY A 14 13.09 14.27 -19.21
C GLY A 14 12.77 14.71 -17.79
N GLN A 15 11.56 14.44 -17.29
CA GLN A 15 11.15 14.81 -15.94
C GLN A 15 11.90 13.96 -14.90
N GLU A 16 12.60 14.61 -13.97
CA GLU A 16 13.19 13.97 -12.79
C GLU A 16 12.14 13.92 -11.66
N ALA A 17 11.61 12.73 -11.41
CA ALA A 17 10.57 12.51 -10.41
C ALA A 17 11.13 12.26 -9.01
N LEU A 18 12.33 11.69 -8.91
CA LEU A 18 13.05 11.48 -7.65
C LEU A 18 14.53 11.81 -7.85
N SER A 19 15.16 12.46 -6.88
CA SER A 19 16.54 12.93 -6.92
C SER A 19 17.28 12.56 -5.63
N ARG A 20 18.22 11.61 -5.73
CA ARG A 20 19.11 11.14 -4.64
C ARG A 20 18.36 10.85 -3.34
N VAL A 21 17.34 10.02 -3.44
CA VAL A 21 16.49 9.67 -2.30
C VAL A 21 17.15 8.56 -1.47
N ASP A 22 17.28 8.82 -0.17
CA ASP A 22 17.80 7.89 0.83
C ASP A 22 16.83 7.79 1.99
N PHE A 23 16.37 6.58 2.31
CA PHE A 23 15.61 6.28 3.52
C PHE A 23 15.53 4.77 3.77
N HIS A 24 15.14 4.43 4.99
CA HIS A 24 14.88 3.06 5.41
C HIS A 24 13.56 2.99 6.18
N ILE A 25 12.75 1.96 5.90
CA ILE A 25 11.55 1.60 6.66
C ILE A 25 11.79 0.23 7.27
N ALA A 26 11.67 0.13 8.60
CA ALA A 26 11.85 -1.12 9.32
C ALA A 26 10.67 -2.08 9.14
N ARG A 27 10.86 -3.34 9.46
CA ARG A 27 9.77 -4.34 9.45
C ARG A 27 8.77 -4.02 10.57
N GLY A 28 7.47 -4.09 10.26
CA GLY A 28 6.40 -3.75 11.20
C GLY A 28 6.23 -2.26 11.43
N GLU A 29 6.97 -1.41 10.74
CA GLU A 29 6.82 0.04 10.84
C GLU A 29 5.60 0.52 10.03
N MET A 30 4.87 1.49 10.56
CA MET A 30 3.82 2.22 9.86
C MET A 30 4.33 3.63 9.56
N VAL A 31 4.38 3.99 8.27
CA VAL A 31 4.95 5.24 7.79
C VAL A 31 3.96 5.95 6.87
N PHE A 32 3.78 7.23 7.10
CA PHE A 32 3.08 8.11 6.18
C PHE A 32 4.03 8.72 5.15
N LEU A 33 3.62 8.71 3.89
CA LEU A 33 4.30 9.36 2.78
C LEU A 33 3.48 10.59 2.38
N THR A 34 3.99 11.79 2.61
CA THR A 34 3.28 13.04 2.32
C THR A 34 4.06 13.90 1.32
N GLY A 35 3.39 14.89 0.76
CA GLY A 35 3.96 15.84 -0.21
C GLY A 35 2.89 16.33 -1.18
N HIS A 36 3.14 17.48 -1.81
CA HIS A 36 2.22 18.05 -2.80
C HIS A 36 1.99 17.13 -4.01
N SER A 37 0.98 17.42 -4.83
CA SER A 37 0.77 16.71 -6.10
C SER A 37 2.02 16.85 -6.98
N GLY A 38 2.46 15.76 -7.60
CA GLY A 38 3.68 15.74 -8.40
C GLY A 38 4.99 15.65 -7.61
N ALA A 39 4.98 15.61 -6.28
CA ALA A 39 6.20 15.53 -5.45
C ALA A 39 7.01 14.24 -5.64
N GLY A 40 6.42 13.19 -6.27
CA GLY A 40 7.10 11.91 -6.53
C GLY A 40 6.55 10.73 -5.71
N LYS A 41 5.48 10.90 -4.91
CA LYS A 41 4.88 9.83 -4.07
C LYS A 41 4.53 8.58 -4.87
N SER A 42 3.76 8.73 -5.94
CA SER A 42 3.35 7.60 -6.79
C SER A 42 4.55 6.96 -7.50
N THR A 43 5.57 7.73 -7.87
CA THR A 43 6.81 7.20 -8.44
C THR A 43 7.55 6.36 -7.41
N LEU A 44 7.66 6.83 -6.16
CA LEU A 44 8.28 6.08 -5.08
C LEU A 44 7.55 4.75 -4.84
N MET A 45 6.23 4.78 -4.80
CA MET A 45 5.42 3.55 -4.65
C MET A 45 5.59 2.60 -5.84
N LYS A 46 5.63 3.11 -7.07
CA LYS A 46 5.89 2.30 -8.27
C LYS A 46 7.26 1.63 -8.24
N LEU A 47 8.28 2.28 -7.69
CA LEU A 47 9.61 1.68 -7.51
C LEU A 47 9.58 0.54 -6.47
N ILE A 48 8.86 0.71 -5.36
CA ILE A 48 8.68 -0.34 -4.34
C ILE A 48 7.95 -1.55 -4.95
N MET A 49 6.91 -1.32 -5.75
CA MET A 49 6.14 -2.37 -6.43
C MET A 49 6.87 -2.97 -7.64
N LEU A 50 8.07 -2.48 -7.98
CA LEU A 50 8.79 -2.87 -9.20
C LEU A 50 7.94 -2.68 -10.48
N MET A 51 7.06 -1.68 -10.48
CA MET A 51 6.34 -1.22 -11.69
C MET A 51 7.24 -0.31 -12.52
N GLU A 52 8.15 0.39 -11.85
CA GLU A 52 9.22 1.21 -12.43
C GLU A 52 10.56 0.77 -11.88
N ARG A 53 11.64 1.17 -12.57
CA ARG A 53 13.01 0.96 -12.11
C ARG A 53 13.69 2.29 -11.86
N PRO A 54 14.58 2.39 -10.85
CA PRO A 54 15.36 3.59 -10.66
C PRO A 54 16.31 3.82 -11.85
N SER A 55 16.55 5.08 -12.16
CA SER A 55 17.58 5.47 -13.15
C SER A 55 18.99 5.37 -12.55
N HIS A 56 19.09 5.68 -11.24
CA HIS A 56 20.32 5.53 -10.43
C HIS A 56 20.00 5.04 -9.06
N GLY A 57 21.00 4.46 -8.38
CA GLY A 57 20.88 3.94 -7.03
C GLY A 57 20.22 2.56 -7.01
N GLN A 58 19.83 2.14 -5.81
CA GLN A 58 19.18 0.83 -5.62
C GLN A 58 18.03 0.88 -4.63
N VAL A 59 17.02 0.05 -4.92
CA VAL A 59 15.86 -0.16 -4.06
C VAL A 59 15.89 -1.60 -3.57
N LEU A 60 15.83 -1.78 -2.25
CA LEU A 60 15.68 -3.09 -1.63
C LEU A 60 14.30 -3.18 -0.99
N VAL A 61 13.60 -4.30 -1.21
CA VAL A 61 12.30 -4.59 -0.59
C VAL A 61 12.31 -6.04 -0.11
N GLY A 62 12.04 -6.25 1.16
CA GLY A 62 12.11 -7.58 1.77
C GLY A 62 13.49 -8.22 1.64
N GLY A 63 14.57 -7.42 1.68
CA GLY A 63 15.95 -7.87 1.49
C GLY A 63 16.35 -8.17 0.03
N ARG A 64 15.42 -8.05 -0.92
CA ARG A 64 15.67 -8.32 -2.34
C ARG A 64 15.96 -7.01 -3.09
N GLN A 65 17.06 -6.97 -3.85
CA GLN A 65 17.38 -5.86 -4.74
C GLN A 65 16.44 -5.88 -5.95
N THR A 66 15.58 -4.88 -6.09
CA THR A 66 14.58 -4.82 -7.18
C THR A 66 15.24 -4.77 -8.56
N ASN A 67 16.42 -4.16 -8.67
CA ASN A 67 17.17 -4.07 -9.93
C ASN A 67 17.60 -5.43 -10.50
N ARG A 68 17.71 -6.47 -9.66
CA ARG A 68 18.12 -7.81 -10.06
C ARG A 68 16.96 -8.72 -10.42
N ILE A 69 15.73 -8.36 -10.06
CA ILE A 69 14.54 -9.19 -10.31
C ILE A 69 14.14 -9.04 -11.79
N ARG A 70 13.94 -10.17 -12.50
CA ARG A 70 13.57 -10.24 -13.92
C ARG A 70 12.51 -11.30 -14.17
N GLY A 71 11.82 -11.21 -15.29
CA GLY A 71 10.89 -12.22 -15.79
C GLY A 71 9.83 -12.63 -14.79
N ALA A 72 9.64 -13.93 -14.60
CA ALA A 72 8.66 -14.50 -13.66
C ALA A 72 8.90 -14.09 -12.19
N GLY A 73 10.13 -13.71 -11.83
CA GLY A 73 10.47 -13.21 -10.50
C GLY A 73 9.72 -11.93 -10.14
N ILE A 74 9.34 -11.10 -11.13
CA ILE A 74 8.56 -9.87 -10.89
C ILE A 74 7.16 -10.22 -10.36
N ALA A 75 6.48 -11.19 -10.98
CA ALA A 75 5.15 -11.60 -10.55
C ALA A 75 5.22 -12.20 -9.13
N HIS A 76 6.23 -13.04 -8.87
CA HIS A 76 6.43 -13.61 -7.53
C HIS A 76 6.71 -12.52 -6.49
N PHE A 77 7.55 -11.55 -6.81
CA PHE A 77 7.86 -10.43 -5.93
C PHE A 77 6.61 -9.61 -5.57
N ARG A 78 5.75 -9.31 -6.55
CA ARG A 78 4.53 -8.53 -6.34
C ARG A 78 3.48 -9.23 -5.48
N ARG A 79 3.45 -10.56 -5.45
CA ARG A 79 2.54 -11.36 -4.60
C ARG A 79 2.78 -11.13 -3.10
N ASP A 80 3.99 -10.73 -2.73
CA ASP A 80 4.38 -10.46 -1.33
C ASP A 80 4.02 -9.05 -0.87
N ILE A 81 3.45 -8.22 -1.76
CA ILE A 81 3.07 -6.82 -1.49
C ILE A 81 1.56 -6.68 -1.66
N GLY A 82 0.88 -6.26 -0.61
CA GLY A 82 -0.51 -5.84 -0.69
C GLY A 82 -0.59 -4.40 -1.19
N VAL A 83 -1.57 -4.10 -2.05
CA VAL A 83 -1.75 -2.74 -2.57
C VAL A 83 -3.20 -2.31 -2.44
N VAL A 84 -3.41 -1.16 -1.81
CA VAL A 84 -4.69 -0.47 -1.72
C VAL A 84 -4.62 0.77 -2.60
N PHE A 85 -5.44 0.81 -3.64
CA PHE A 85 -5.46 1.90 -4.62
C PHE A 85 -6.51 2.94 -4.27
N GLN A 86 -6.27 4.19 -4.61
CA GLN A 86 -7.18 5.31 -4.41
C GLN A 86 -8.57 5.07 -5.03
N ASN A 87 -8.64 4.50 -6.22
CA ASN A 87 -9.88 4.22 -6.95
C ASN A 87 -10.33 2.76 -6.79
N HIS A 88 -10.02 2.11 -5.67
CA HIS A 88 -10.34 0.74 -5.29
C HIS A 88 -9.92 -0.33 -6.32
N GLN A 89 -9.98 -0.05 -7.61
CA GLN A 89 -9.68 -0.96 -8.74
C GLN A 89 -10.34 -2.34 -8.58
N LEU A 90 -11.62 -2.34 -8.20
CA LEU A 90 -12.40 -3.55 -8.09
C LEU A 90 -12.87 -4.01 -9.47
N LEU A 91 -12.98 -5.33 -9.64
CA LEU A 91 -13.54 -5.95 -10.82
C LEU A 91 -15.07 -5.99 -10.67
N PHE A 92 -15.78 -5.16 -11.43
CA PHE A 92 -17.23 -5.01 -11.33
C PHE A 92 -18.00 -6.13 -12.07
N ASP A 93 -17.31 -6.97 -12.81
CA ASP A 93 -17.84 -8.21 -13.43
C ASP A 93 -17.77 -9.41 -12.48
N ARG A 94 -17.29 -9.23 -11.26
CA ARG A 94 -17.06 -10.27 -10.26
C ARG A 94 -17.66 -9.92 -8.90
N SER A 95 -17.97 -10.95 -8.11
CA SER A 95 -18.45 -10.76 -6.74
C SER A 95 -17.39 -10.12 -5.82
N VAL A 96 -17.83 -9.67 -4.65
CA VAL A 96 -16.94 -9.25 -3.55
C VAL A 96 -15.98 -10.37 -3.18
N PHE A 97 -16.49 -11.61 -3.06
CA PHE A 97 -15.68 -12.79 -2.79
C PHE A 97 -14.57 -12.98 -3.83
N ASP A 98 -14.92 -12.94 -5.12
CA ASP A 98 -13.97 -13.17 -6.20
C ASP A 98 -12.91 -12.07 -6.29
N ASN A 99 -13.27 -10.82 -6.01
CA ASN A 99 -12.31 -9.72 -5.90
C ASN A 99 -11.24 -9.99 -4.83
N VAL A 100 -11.67 -10.45 -3.65
CA VAL A 100 -10.75 -10.75 -2.55
C VAL A 100 -9.99 -12.07 -2.79
N ALA A 101 -10.58 -13.03 -3.50
CA ALA A 101 -9.94 -14.31 -3.84
C ALA A 101 -8.78 -14.17 -4.84
N LEU A 102 -8.81 -13.16 -5.70
CA LEU A 102 -7.90 -13.01 -6.82
C LEU A 102 -6.41 -13.14 -6.46
N PRO A 103 -5.87 -12.47 -5.41
CA PRO A 103 -4.46 -12.64 -5.04
C PRO A 103 -4.09 -14.07 -4.65
N LEU A 104 -5.01 -14.80 -4.01
CA LEU A 104 -4.80 -16.19 -3.61
C LEU A 104 -4.82 -17.13 -4.81
N GLN A 105 -5.73 -16.90 -5.78
CA GLN A 105 -5.79 -17.64 -7.03
C GLN A 105 -4.50 -17.47 -7.84
N VAL A 106 -4.03 -16.22 -7.97
CA VAL A 106 -2.76 -15.90 -8.66
C VAL A 106 -1.55 -16.49 -7.93
N ALA A 107 -1.62 -16.61 -6.60
CA ALA A 107 -0.57 -17.26 -5.80
C ALA A 107 -0.60 -18.80 -5.86
N GLY A 108 -1.66 -19.40 -6.45
CA GLY A 108 -1.77 -20.85 -6.60
C GLY A 108 -2.30 -21.58 -5.37
N PHE A 109 -3.06 -20.91 -4.51
CA PHE A 109 -3.69 -21.55 -3.36
C PHE A 109 -4.78 -22.56 -3.79
N GLN A 110 -4.96 -23.60 -3.00
CA GLN A 110 -6.03 -24.58 -3.19
C GLN A 110 -7.40 -23.98 -2.94
N VAL A 111 -8.42 -24.39 -3.70
CA VAL A 111 -9.78 -23.84 -3.65
C VAL A 111 -10.37 -23.84 -2.23
N GLY A 112 -10.17 -24.93 -1.46
CA GLY A 112 -10.66 -25.02 -0.08
C GLY A 112 -10.03 -24.00 0.87
N ASP A 113 -8.75 -23.68 0.69
CA ASP A 113 -8.04 -22.68 1.48
C ASP A 113 -8.45 -21.27 1.10
N ILE A 114 -8.72 -21.01 -0.19
CA ILE A 114 -9.17 -19.70 -0.68
C ILE A 114 -10.44 -19.28 0.05
N GLY A 115 -11.46 -20.14 0.09
CA GLY A 115 -12.74 -19.81 0.72
C GLY A 115 -12.60 -19.40 2.18
N ARG A 116 -11.80 -20.17 2.95
CA ARG A 116 -11.54 -19.88 4.37
C ARG A 116 -10.83 -18.52 4.56
N ARG A 117 -9.79 -18.26 3.76
CA ARG A 117 -8.99 -17.03 3.85
C ARG A 117 -9.77 -15.78 3.44
N VAL A 118 -10.55 -15.89 2.35
CA VAL A 118 -11.40 -14.79 1.87
C VAL A 118 -12.43 -14.40 2.91
N ARG A 119 -13.16 -15.39 3.47
CA ARG A 119 -14.16 -15.09 4.50
C ARG A 119 -13.56 -14.49 5.75
N ALA A 120 -12.40 -14.98 6.19
CA ALA A 120 -11.68 -14.38 7.31
C ALA A 120 -11.22 -12.93 7.03
N ALA A 121 -10.81 -12.62 5.79
CA ALA A 121 -10.45 -11.27 5.41
C ALA A 121 -11.68 -10.35 5.33
N LEU A 122 -12.79 -10.82 4.78
CA LEU A 122 -14.05 -10.08 4.71
C LEU A 122 -14.67 -9.85 6.09
N ASP A 123 -14.57 -10.81 6.98
CA ASP A 123 -15.02 -10.67 8.38
C ASP A 123 -14.26 -9.55 9.10
N LYS A 124 -12.93 -9.50 8.95
CA LYS A 124 -12.09 -8.45 9.54
C LYS A 124 -12.46 -7.04 9.10
N VAL A 125 -12.98 -6.87 7.90
CA VAL A 125 -13.44 -5.57 7.37
C VAL A 125 -14.96 -5.37 7.49
N GLY A 126 -15.67 -6.28 8.17
CA GLY A 126 -17.11 -6.20 8.42
C GLY A 126 -17.99 -6.46 7.21
N LEU A 127 -17.49 -7.14 6.16
CA LEU A 127 -18.20 -7.33 4.89
C LEU A 127 -18.52 -8.80 4.57
N LEU A 128 -18.39 -9.72 5.52
CA LEU A 128 -18.67 -11.15 5.28
C LEU A 128 -20.09 -11.38 4.75
N HIS A 129 -21.07 -10.65 5.28
CA HIS A 129 -22.48 -10.75 4.87
C HIS A 129 -22.76 -10.29 3.44
N LYS A 130 -21.78 -9.60 2.80
CA LYS A 130 -21.83 -9.10 1.42
C LYS A 130 -20.98 -9.90 0.45
N GLU A 131 -20.44 -11.06 0.83
CA GLU A 131 -19.47 -11.82 0.01
C GLU A 131 -19.97 -12.12 -1.40
N ARG A 132 -21.29 -12.31 -1.59
CA ARG A 132 -21.91 -12.66 -2.88
C ARG A 132 -22.37 -11.45 -3.70
N GLN A 133 -22.34 -10.26 -3.12
CA GLN A 133 -22.79 -9.05 -3.81
C GLN A 133 -21.79 -8.62 -4.90
N ASN A 134 -22.29 -7.85 -5.86
CA ASN A 134 -21.44 -7.19 -6.83
C ASN A 134 -20.93 -5.87 -6.23
N PRO A 135 -19.63 -5.52 -6.39
CA PRO A 135 -19.06 -4.29 -5.86
C PRO A 135 -19.78 -3.00 -6.28
N ILE A 136 -20.47 -2.99 -7.42
CA ILE A 136 -21.23 -1.83 -7.88
C ILE A 136 -22.40 -1.45 -6.96
N THR A 137 -22.89 -2.40 -6.16
CA THR A 137 -23.99 -2.18 -5.21
C THR A 137 -23.50 -1.68 -3.85
N LEU A 138 -22.19 -1.59 -3.66
CA LEU A 138 -21.58 -1.18 -2.41
C LEU A 138 -21.37 0.34 -2.35
N SER A 139 -21.44 0.92 -1.14
CA SER A 139 -20.98 2.29 -0.90
C SER A 139 -19.47 2.44 -1.15
N GLY A 140 -19.00 3.68 -1.34
CA GLY A 140 -17.57 3.95 -1.55
C GLY A 140 -16.68 3.42 -0.40
N GLY A 141 -17.12 3.59 0.85
CA GLY A 141 -16.41 3.06 2.02
C GLY A 141 -16.41 1.52 2.08
N GLU A 142 -17.49 0.86 1.63
CA GLU A 142 -17.52 -0.60 1.51
C GLU A 142 -16.61 -1.09 0.39
N GLN A 143 -16.59 -0.43 -0.76
CA GLN A 143 -15.65 -0.74 -1.85
C GLN A 143 -14.20 -0.60 -1.37
N GLN A 144 -13.89 0.44 -0.58
CA GLN A 144 -12.57 0.62 0.02
C GLN A 144 -12.22 -0.54 0.94
N ARG A 145 -13.15 -0.97 1.82
CA ARG A 145 -12.94 -2.12 2.69
C ARG A 145 -12.73 -3.43 1.91
N VAL A 146 -13.41 -3.64 0.79
CA VAL A 146 -13.13 -4.77 -0.12
C VAL A 146 -11.71 -4.68 -0.69
N GLY A 147 -11.27 -3.49 -1.11
CA GLY A 147 -9.90 -3.24 -1.59
C GLY A 147 -8.85 -3.58 -0.54
N ILE A 148 -9.10 -3.20 0.72
CA ILE A 148 -8.23 -3.53 1.86
C ILE A 148 -8.22 -5.04 2.11
N ALA A 149 -9.39 -5.71 2.18
CA ALA A 149 -9.48 -7.15 2.35
C ALA A 149 -8.67 -7.88 1.27
N ARG A 150 -8.80 -7.47 0.00
CA ARG A 150 -8.02 -8.00 -1.12
C ARG A 150 -6.52 -7.81 -0.93
N ALA A 151 -6.09 -6.64 -0.44
CA ALA A 151 -4.67 -6.35 -0.23
C ALA A 151 -4.05 -7.22 0.87
N VAL A 152 -4.82 -7.58 1.91
CA VAL A 152 -4.30 -8.29 3.10
C VAL A 152 -4.59 -9.79 3.12
N VAL A 153 -5.44 -10.31 2.22
CA VAL A 153 -5.91 -11.71 2.22
C VAL A 153 -4.78 -12.74 2.18
N ASN A 154 -3.69 -12.40 1.49
CA ASN A 154 -2.48 -13.24 1.40
C ASN A 154 -1.51 -13.03 2.58
N LYS A 155 -1.87 -12.21 3.58
CA LYS A 155 -1.03 -11.83 4.73
C LYS A 155 0.36 -11.31 4.29
N PRO A 156 0.43 -10.27 3.44
CA PRO A 156 1.69 -9.75 2.97
C PRO A 156 2.49 -9.11 4.12
N ALA A 157 3.82 -9.16 4.03
CA ALA A 157 4.69 -8.48 4.99
C ALA A 157 4.70 -6.95 4.83
N LEU A 158 4.28 -6.48 3.65
CA LEU A 158 4.23 -5.06 3.26
C LEU A 158 2.90 -4.74 2.59
N VAL A 159 2.26 -3.68 3.03
CA VAL A 159 1.08 -3.09 2.36
C VAL A 159 1.40 -1.64 2.00
N LEU A 160 1.12 -1.29 0.77
CA LEU A 160 1.16 0.08 0.24
C LEU A 160 -0.27 0.57 0.06
N ALA A 161 -0.58 1.75 0.55
CA ALA A 161 -1.89 2.37 0.37
C ALA A 161 -1.72 3.78 -0.22
N ASP A 162 -2.36 4.03 -1.36
CA ASP A 162 -2.34 5.32 -2.05
C ASP A 162 -3.67 6.03 -1.82
N GLU A 163 -3.65 7.11 -1.04
CA GLU A 163 -4.80 7.93 -0.65
C GLU A 163 -6.01 7.09 -0.19
N PRO A 164 -5.84 6.17 0.79
CA PRO A 164 -6.87 5.18 1.12
C PRO A 164 -8.14 5.78 1.74
N THR A 165 -8.11 7.05 2.13
CA THR A 165 -9.23 7.78 2.75
C THR A 165 -9.66 9.01 1.97
N GLY A 166 -9.04 9.29 0.81
CA GLY A 166 -9.18 10.56 0.09
C GLY A 166 -10.60 10.90 -0.41
N ASN A 167 -11.50 9.92 -0.52
CA ASN A 167 -12.88 10.10 -0.97
C ASN A 167 -13.91 9.70 0.10
N LEU A 168 -13.49 9.61 1.36
CA LEU A 168 -14.32 9.17 2.47
C LEU A 168 -14.58 10.34 3.43
N ASP A 169 -15.74 10.30 4.10
CA ASP A 169 -16.00 11.20 5.22
C ASP A 169 -15.06 10.90 6.41
N PRO A 170 -14.96 11.83 7.38
CA PRO A 170 -14.04 11.68 8.51
C PRO A 170 -14.27 10.44 9.37
N GLU A 171 -15.52 9.98 9.53
CA GLU A 171 -15.87 8.81 10.34
C GLU A 171 -15.38 7.53 9.67
N LEU A 172 -15.69 7.33 8.38
CA LEU A 172 -15.21 6.21 7.59
C LEU A 172 -13.68 6.22 7.46
N SER A 173 -13.08 7.41 7.34
CA SER A 173 -11.62 7.56 7.33
C SER A 173 -10.98 7.02 8.62
N ALA A 174 -11.58 7.33 9.78
CA ALA A 174 -11.11 6.83 11.07
C ALA A 174 -11.26 5.30 11.20
N GLU A 175 -12.36 4.73 10.69
CA GLU A 175 -12.56 3.28 10.63
C GLU A 175 -11.47 2.60 9.78
N ILE A 176 -11.20 3.11 8.58
CA ILE A 176 -10.17 2.59 7.68
C ILE A 176 -8.78 2.65 8.34
N MET A 177 -8.45 3.76 9.01
CA MET A 177 -7.18 3.88 9.71
C MET A 177 -7.08 2.94 10.91
N THR A 178 -8.20 2.64 11.57
CA THR A 178 -8.25 1.64 12.63
C THR A 178 -7.93 0.25 12.10
N LEU A 179 -8.47 -0.13 10.92
CA LEU A 179 -8.12 -1.37 10.25
C LEU A 179 -6.62 -1.45 9.92
N PHE A 180 -6.04 -0.39 9.35
CA PHE A 180 -4.60 -0.36 9.08
C PHE A 180 -3.77 -0.51 10.36
N ARG A 181 -4.16 0.16 11.47
CA ARG A 181 -3.48 0.00 12.76
C ARG A 181 -3.52 -1.46 13.24
N GLN A 182 -4.68 -2.12 13.16
CA GLN A 182 -4.80 -3.53 13.53
C GLN A 182 -3.88 -4.43 12.69
N PHE A 183 -3.77 -4.21 11.38
CA PHE A 183 -2.83 -4.97 10.55
C PHE A 183 -1.38 -4.67 10.92
N ASN A 184 -1.04 -3.44 11.25
CA ASN A 184 0.29 -3.06 11.70
C ASN A 184 0.66 -3.74 13.04
N GLU A 185 -0.25 -3.77 14.00
CA GLU A 185 -0.09 -4.46 15.29
C GLU A 185 0.16 -5.97 15.12
N LEU A 186 -0.35 -6.56 14.04
CA LEU A 186 -0.07 -7.95 13.64
C LEU A 186 1.29 -8.12 12.92
N GLY A 187 2.09 -7.06 12.80
CA GLY A 187 3.44 -7.07 12.22
C GLY A 187 3.52 -6.74 10.74
N THR A 188 2.42 -6.33 10.09
CA THR A 188 2.46 -5.85 8.71
C THR A 188 3.13 -4.48 8.65
N THR A 189 4.10 -4.32 7.75
CA THR A 189 4.66 -3.01 7.43
C THR A 189 3.70 -2.22 6.56
N LEU A 190 3.46 -0.95 6.88
CA LEU A 190 2.51 -0.10 6.15
C LEU A 190 3.19 1.15 5.63
N VAL A 191 3.00 1.46 4.36
CA VAL A 191 3.35 2.75 3.76
C VAL A 191 2.08 3.36 3.19
N ILE A 192 1.64 4.47 3.78
CA ILE A 192 0.38 5.13 3.44
C ILE A 192 0.70 6.49 2.85
N ALA A 193 0.47 6.67 1.56
CA ALA A 193 0.53 7.96 0.91
C ALA A 193 -0.77 8.72 1.18
N THR A 194 -0.67 9.91 1.75
CA THR A 194 -1.80 10.81 1.98
C THR A 194 -1.35 12.26 2.09
N HIS A 195 -2.27 13.17 1.82
CA HIS A 195 -2.10 14.61 2.04
C HIS A 195 -2.90 15.13 3.24
N ASP A 196 -3.63 14.25 3.93
CA ASP A 196 -4.43 14.61 5.11
C ASP A 196 -3.53 14.75 6.35
N ILE A 197 -3.19 16.01 6.67
CA ILE A 197 -2.29 16.35 7.77
C ILE A 197 -2.94 16.05 9.13
N ASP A 198 -4.25 16.24 9.26
CA ASP A 198 -4.98 15.99 10.51
C ASP A 198 -4.98 14.49 10.83
N LEU A 199 -5.19 13.66 9.82
CA LEU A 199 -5.11 12.21 9.93
C LEU A 199 -3.70 11.77 10.38
N ILE A 200 -2.67 12.30 9.73
CA ILE A 200 -1.26 12.03 10.08
C ILE A 200 -0.99 12.39 11.56
N GLY A 201 -1.43 13.57 11.99
CA GLY A 201 -1.25 14.05 13.36
C GLY A 201 -1.90 13.14 14.40
N ARG A 202 -3.14 12.68 14.15
CA ARG A 202 -3.88 11.76 15.03
C ARG A 202 -3.23 10.39 15.16
N MET A 203 -2.57 9.92 14.10
CA MET A 203 -1.95 8.60 14.09
C MET A 203 -0.59 8.55 14.79
N ASN A 204 0.09 9.67 14.98
CA ASN A 204 1.40 9.81 15.64
C ASN A 204 2.41 8.75 15.15
N LYS A 205 2.54 8.61 13.84
CA LYS A 205 3.49 7.69 13.19
C LYS A 205 4.53 8.50 12.41
N ARG A 206 5.62 7.85 12.06
CA ARG A 206 6.70 8.47 11.28
C ARG A 206 6.16 8.97 9.92
N VAL A 207 6.63 10.15 9.51
CA VAL A 207 6.28 10.79 8.24
C VAL A 207 7.53 10.91 7.38
N LEU A 208 7.42 10.49 6.13
CA LEU A 208 8.38 10.78 5.07
C LEU A 208 7.76 11.85 4.17
N SER A 209 8.30 13.05 4.22
CA SER A 209 7.84 14.17 3.38
C SER A 209 8.63 14.19 2.08
N LEU A 210 7.92 14.20 0.96
CA LEU A 210 8.49 14.40 -0.37
C LEU A 210 8.28 15.83 -0.82
N ALA A 211 9.35 16.49 -1.24
CA ALA A 211 9.31 17.79 -1.89
C ALA A 211 10.31 17.83 -3.04
N ASN A 212 9.83 18.16 -4.25
CA ASN A 212 10.66 18.26 -5.46
C ASN A 212 11.54 17.01 -5.70
N GLY A 213 10.95 15.82 -5.53
CA GLY A 213 11.62 14.55 -5.73
C GLY A 213 12.65 14.18 -4.64
N ARG A 214 12.73 14.91 -3.54
CA ARG A 214 13.63 14.63 -2.41
C ARG A 214 12.85 14.30 -1.17
N VAL A 215 13.36 13.35 -0.38
CA VAL A 215 12.80 13.02 0.93
C VAL A 215 13.44 13.93 1.97
N THR A 216 12.60 14.67 2.70
CA THR A 216 12.97 15.33 3.93
C THR A 216 12.48 14.45 5.07
N SER A 217 13.37 13.92 5.91
CA SER A 217 12.98 13.12 7.06
C SER A 217 12.32 14.03 8.09
N GLY A 218 10.99 13.97 8.19
CA GLY A 218 10.30 14.45 9.36
C GLY A 218 10.54 13.48 10.50
N ALA A 219 11.08 13.94 11.63
CA ALA A 219 10.98 13.22 12.89
C ALA A 219 9.51 12.95 13.20
N ALA A 220 9.19 11.85 13.92
CA ALA A 220 7.85 11.65 14.45
C ALA A 220 7.41 12.93 15.19
N PRO A 221 6.21 13.46 14.99
CA PRO A 221 5.72 14.58 15.77
C PRO A 221 5.65 14.12 17.24
N GLY A 222 6.55 14.60 18.09
CA GLY A 222 6.53 14.26 19.52
C GLY A 222 7.88 14.03 20.20
N GLY A 223 9.01 14.22 19.52
CA GLY A 223 10.34 14.20 20.14
C GLY A 223 10.85 15.61 20.39
N SER A 224 10.24 16.37 21.30
CA SER A 224 10.92 17.50 21.96
C SER A 224 11.88 16.95 23.02
N GLN A 225 13.14 17.34 22.90
CA GLN A 225 14.16 17.18 23.93
C GLN A 225 13.75 17.83 25.25
#